data_f408a44a6b1d6555cdb1c52d8b50faec
#
_entry.id   f408a44a6b1d6555cdb1c52d8b50faec
#
_cell.length_a   1.000
_cell.length_b   1.000
_cell.length_c   1.000
_cell.angle_alpha   90.00
_cell.angle_beta   90.00
_cell.angle_gamma   90.00
#
_symmetry.space_group_name_H-M   'P 1'
#
loop_
_entity.id
_entity.type
_entity.pdbx_description
1 polymer ?
#
loop_
_entity_poly.entity_id
_entity_poly.type
_entity_poly.pdbx_seq_one_letter_code
_entity_poly.pdbx_strand_id
1 'polypeptide(L)'
;MLRDLAFDIIFCSPLKRAKQTAEIINDDRGLNIIFDERLRERNYGEFEGTSKSSFDYNEFWSYQKNMKYEKAENVQDFFKRIYDFLDDITSKEYNNILIVCHAGVEKAIECYFNGLMSDDEIGPFLPDNASVLKYSK
;
A
#
# COMPACT_ATOMS: atom_id res chain seq x y z
N MET A 1 2.53 7.30 18.91
CA MET A 1 3.59 7.26 17.90
C MET A 1 3.37 8.27 16.77
N LEU A 2 2.25 8.21 16.06
CA LEU A 2 1.94 9.22 15.04
C LEU A 2 1.77 10.61 15.61
N ARG A 3 1.36 10.71 16.85
CA ARG A 3 1.12 11.98 17.54
C ARG A 3 2.33 12.91 17.52
N ASP A 4 3.54 12.33 17.58
CA ASP A 4 4.79 13.09 17.65
C ASP A 4 5.37 13.39 16.26
N LEU A 5 4.74 12.92 15.19
CA LEU A 5 5.21 13.13 13.83
C LEU A 5 4.46 14.30 13.17
N ALA A 6 5.21 15.12 12.45
CA ALA A 6 4.64 16.23 11.70
C ALA A 6 4.46 15.81 10.24
N PHE A 7 3.26 16.04 9.71
CA PHE A 7 2.95 15.77 8.31
C PHE A 7 2.46 17.06 7.64
N ASP A 8 2.74 17.20 6.36
CA ASP A 8 2.23 18.31 5.55
C ASP A 8 0.89 17.97 4.93
N ILE A 9 0.68 16.68 4.61
CA ILE A 9 -0.46 16.21 3.84
C ILE A 9 -0.69 14.74 4.12
N ILE A 10 -1.92 14.28 3.91
CA ILE A 10 -2.30 12.88 4.01
C ILE A 10 -2.83 12.42 2.66
N PHE A 11 -2.22 11.36 2.11
CA PHE A 11 -2.79 10.62 0.98
C PHE A 11 -3.42 9.34 1.52
N CYS A 12 -4.58 8.99 1.03
CA CYS A 12 -5.37 7.90 1.60
C CYS A 12 -6.03 7.07 0.51
N SER A 13 -6.03 5.76 0.71
CA SER A 13 -6.87 4.87 -0.08
C SER A 13 -8.34 5.28 0.07
N PRO A 14 -9.14 5.21 -1.00
CA PRO A 14 -10.57 5.55 -0.90
C PRO A 14 -11.40 4.50 -0.19
N LEU A 15 -10.83 3.33 0.14
CA LEU A 15 -11.57 2.29 0.83
C LEU A 15 -11.94 2.72 2.24
N LYS A 16 -13.12 2.30 2.70
CA LYS A 16 -13.72 2.76 3.94
C LYS A 16 -12.80 2.63 5.16
N ARG A 17 -12.10 1.48 5.28
CA ARG A 17 -11.19 1.24 6.41
C ARG A 17 -10.09 2.28 6.50
N ALA A 18 -9.47 2.56 5.35
CA ALA A 18 -8.39 3.53 5.28
C ALA A 18 -8.89 4.94 5.54
N LYS A 19 -10.04 5.28 4.97
CA LYS A 19 -10.67 6.58 5.18
C LYS A 19 -10.94 6.85 6.66
N GLN A 20 -11.51 5.86 7.36
CA GLN A 20 -11.79 6.01 8.79
C GLN A 20 -10.52 6.22 9.60
N THR A 21 -9.47 5.47 9.29
CA THR A 21 -8.17 5.61 9.95
C THR A 21 -7.58 7.00 9.71
N ALA A 22 -7.61 7.48 8.47
CA ALA A 22 -7.08 8.79 8.12
C ALA A 22 -7.85 9.92 8.84
N GLU A 23 -9.17 9.81 8.92
CA GLU A 23 -10.01 10.80 9.60
C GLU A 23 -9.69 10.86 11.10
N ILE A 24 -9.48 9.72 11.73
CA ILE A 24 -9.11 9.66 13.16
C ILE A 24 -7.74 10.31 13.38
N ILE A 25 -6.76 9.98 12.55
CA ILE A 25 -5.42 10.56 12.65
C ILE A 25 -5.46 12.08 12.46
N ASN A 26 -6.30 12.54 11.55
CA ASN A 26 -6.39 13.94 11.17
C ASN A 26 -7.26 14.78 12.08
N ASP A 27 -7.92 14.18 13.06
CA ASP A 27 -8.94 14.85 13.89
C ASP A 27 -8.40 16.12 14.58
N ASP A 28 -7.17 16.07 15.07
CA ASP A 28 -6.53 17.21 15.74
C ASP A 28 -5.47 17.92 14.89
N ARG A 29 -5.34 17.57 13.62
CA ARG A 29 -4.30 18.12 12.73
C ARG A 29 -4.85 19.08 11.68
N GLY A 30 -6.06 18.84 11.20
CA GLY A 30 -6.69 19.70 10.22
C GLY A 30 -5.99 19.74 8.86
N LEU A 31 -5.30 18.66 8.49
CA LEU A 31 -4.59 18.58 7.21
C LEU A 31 -5.55 18.21 6.07
N ASN A 32 -5.13 18.48 4.85
CA ASN A 32 -5.86 17.97 3.69
C ASN A 32 -5.65 16.46 3.57
N ILE A 33 -6.74 15.76 3.30
CA ILE A 33 -6.69 14.34 2.96
C ILE A 33 -7.02 14.22 1.48
N ILE A 34 -6.08 13.70 0.70
CA ILE A 34 -6.27 13.46 -0.73
C ILE A 34 -6.47 11.95 -0.92
N PHE A 35 -7.63 11.57 -1.43
CA PHE A 35 -7.93 10.18 -1.76
C PHE A 35 -7.42 9.86 -3.15
N ASP A 36 -6.71 8.74 -3.28
CA ASP A 36 -6.13 8.33 -4.55
C ASP A 36 -6.45 6.87 -4.83
N GLU A 37 -7.11 6.63 -5.96
CA GLU A 37 -7.52 5.28 -6.36
C GLU A 37 -6.35 4.33 -6.52
N ARG A 38 -5.16 4.84 -6.82
CA ARG A 38 -3.95 4.02 -6.95
C ARG A 38 -3.52 3.37 -5.64
N LEU A 39 -4.05 3.84 -4.50
CA LEU A 39 -3.74 3.29 -3.18
C LEU A 39 -4.72 2.20 -2.73
N ARG A 40 -5.69 1.84 -3.57
CA ARG A 40 -6.60 0.73 -3.23
C ARG A 40 -5.81 -0.56 -3.08
N GLU A 41 -6.28 -1.42 -2.18
CA GLU A 41 -5.70 -2.76 -2.05
C GLU A 41 -5.81 -3.51 -3.38
N ARG A 42 -4.90 -4.47 -3.60
CA ARG A 42 -4.93 -5.31 -4.77
C ARG A 42 -6.29 -6.00 -4.87
N ASN A 43 -6.84 -6.04 -6.08
CA ASN A 43 -8.07 -6.77 -6.30
C ASN A 43 -7.77 -8.27 -6.30
N TYR A 44 -8.31 -8.98 -5.32
CA TYR A 44 -8.11 -10.41 -5.17
C TYR A 44 -9.03 -11.25 -6.09
N GLY A 45 -10.05 -10.62 -6.71
CA GLY A 45 -10.91 -11.30 -7.68
C GLY A 45 -11.51 -12.58 -7.14
N GLU A 46 -11.21 -13.70 -7.80
CA GLU A 46 -11.71 -15.03 -7.43
C GLU A 46 -11.26 -15.50 -6.04
N PHE A 47 -10.22 -14.89 -5.47
CA PHE A 47 -9.73 -15.23 -4.13
C PHE A 47 -10.28 -14.34 -3.04
N GLU A 48 -11.13 -13.39 -3.38
CA GLU A 48 -11.73 -12.47 -2.42
C GLU A 48 -12.54 -13.23 -1.38
N GLY A 49 -12.31 -12.93 -0.10
CA GLY A 49 -13.01 -13.57 1.00
C GLY A 49 -12.56 -15.00 1.32
N THR A 50 -11.54 -15.51 0.61
CA THR A 50 -10.98 -16.84 0.89
C THR A 50 -9.80 -16.72 1.86
N SER A 51 -9.44 -17.85 2.52
CA SER A 51 -8.26 -17.85 3.39
C SER A 51 -6.99 -17.98 2.56
N LYS A 52 -5.87 -17.51 3.11
CA LYS A 52 -4.56 -17.61 2.46
C LYS A 52 -4.15 -19.06 2.18
N SER A 53 -4.68 -20.00 2.93
CA SER A 53 -4.38 -21.42 2.75
C SER A 53 -5.16 -22.07 1.63
N SER A 54 -6.16 -21.39 1.07
CA SER A 54 -7.01 -21.94 0.02
C SER A 54 -6.44 -21.75 -1.39
N PHE A 55 -5.35 -20.98 -1.52
CA PHE A 55 -4.64 -20.78 -2.79
C PHE A 55 -3.14 -20.57 -2.51
N ASP A 56 -2.34 -20.60 -3.54
CA ASP A 56 -0.90 -20.38 -3.40
C ASP A 56 -0.61 -18.89 -3.22
N TYR A 57 -0.57 -18.47 -1.95
CA TYR A 57 -0.39 -17.08 -1.57
C TYR A 57 0.96 -16.53 -2.03
N ASN A 58 2.03 -17.31 -1.93
CA ASN A 58 3.35 -16.87 -2.36
C ASN A 58 3.43 -16.71 -3.87
N GLU A 59 2.79 -17.60 -4.64
CA GLU A 59 2.69 -17.48 -6.08
C GLU A 59 1.86 -16.24 -6.46
N PHE A 60 0.78 -15.99 -5.73
CA PHE A 60 -0.08 -14.83 -5.95
C PHE A 60 0.72 -13.52 -5.84
N TRP A 61 1.69 -13.47 -4.94
CA TRP A 61 2.54 -12.30 -4.74
C TRP A 61 3.89 -12.38 -5.45
N SER A 62 4.16 -13.42 -6.19
CA SER A 62 5.42 -13.55 -6.94
C SER A 62 5.48 -12.54 -8.07
N TYR A 63 6.33 -11.53 -7.91
CA TYR A 63 6.56 -10.54 -8.96
C TYR A 63 7.18 -11.18 -10.20
N GLN A 64 8.12 -12.13 -9.99
CA GLN A 64 8.83 -12.81 -11.04
C GLN A 64 7.90 -13.65 -11.92
N LYS A 65 7.06 -14.47 -11.29
CA LYS A 65 6.12 -15.33 -12.02
C LYS A 65 5.01 -14.52 -12.67
N ASN A 66 4.58 -13.46 -12.02
CA ASN A 66 3.57 -12.54 -12.53
C ASN A 66 2.37 -13.30 -13.12
N MET A 67 1.81 -14.19 -12.31
CA MET A 67 0.74 -15.09 -12.74
C MET A 67 -0.49 -14.29 -13.17
N LYS A 68 -1.12 -14.74 -14.24
CA LYS A 68 -2.35 -14.15 -14.73
C LYS A 68 -3.53 -14.89 -14.15
N TYR A 69 -4.49 -14.14 -13.62
CA TYR A 69 -5.72 -14.67 -13.05
C TYR A 69 -6.90 -14.18 -13.84
N GLU A 70 -8.02 -14.89 -13.73
CA GLU A 70 -9.22 -14.53 -14.50
C GLU A 70 -9.80 -13.19 -14.04
N LYS A 71 -9.85 -12.94 -12.74
CA LYS A 71 -10.44 -11.73 -12.15
C LYS A 71 -9.50 -10.95 -11.26
N ALA A 72 -8.57 -11.64 -10.60
CA ALA A 72 -7.63 -10.98 -9.70
C ALA A 72 -6.67 -10.08 -10.48
N GLU A 73 -6.32 -8.97 -9.86
CA GLU A 73 -5.36 -8.03 -10.41
C GLU A 73 -3.98 -8.68 -10.52
N ASN A 74 -3.30 -8.48 -11.64
CA ASN A 74 -1.95 -8.95 -11.86
C ASN A 74 -0.98 -8.22 -10.92
N VAL A 75 -0.01 -8.93 -10.34
CA VAL A 75 0.91 -8.35 -9.35
C VAL A 75 1.76 -7.22 -9.92
N GLN A 76 2.26 -7.37 -11.14
CA GLN A 76 3.07 -6.32 -11.75
C GLN A 76 2.24 -5.08 -12.08
N ASP A 77 1.00 -5.26 -12.52
CA ASP A 77 0.08 -4.13 -12.73
C ASP A 77 -0.23 -3.40 -11.43
N PHE A 78 -0.43 -4.16 -10.35
CA PHE A 78 -0.64 -3.60 -9.03
C PHE A 78 0.57 -2.77 -8.58
N PHE A 79 1.78 -3.32 -8.71
CA PHE A 79 3.01 -2.61 -8.35
C PHE A 79 3.18 -1.35 -9.20
N LYS A 80 2.87 -1.45 -10.50
CA LYS A 80 3.00 -0.29 -11.39
C LYS A 80 2.15 0.88 -10.95
N ARG A 81 0.88 0.65 -10.57
CA ARG A 81 0.04 1.76 -10.14
C ARG A 81 0.50 2.39 -8.84
N ILE A 82 1.06 1.60 -7.93
CA ILE A 82 1.64 2.14 -6.70
C ILE A 82 2.91 2.93 -7.01
N TYR A 83 3.77 2.42 -7.87
CA TYR A 83 5.00 3.11 -8.27
C TYR A 83 4.67 4.42 -8.97
N ASP A 84 3.67 4.45 -9.85
CA ASP A 84 3.24 5.68 -10.52
C ASP A 84 2.77 6.72 -9.50
N PHE A 85 2.06 6.27 -8.45
CA PHE A 85 1.66 7.14 -7.36
C PHE A 85 2.87 7.71 -6.62
N LEU A 86 3.83 6.86 -6.27
CA LEU A 86 5.03 7.28 -5.53
C LEU A 86 5.90 8.23 -6.36
N ASP A 87 6.07 7.95 -7.65
CA ASP A 87 6.79 8.85 -8.54
C ASP A 87 6.14 10.22 -8.57
N ASP A 88 4.81 10.26 -8.60
CA ASP A 88 4.05 11.50 -8.64
C ASP A 88 4.23 12.30 -7.35
N ILE A 89 4.02 11.70 -6.18
CA ILE A 89 4.11 12.43 -4.92
C ILE A 89 5.53 12.79 -4.53
N THR A 90 6.53 11.98 -4.88
CA THR A 90 7.93 12.28 -4.56
C THR A 90 8.50 13.39 -5.43
N SER A 91 7.85 13.73 -6.55
CA SER A 91 8.22 14.87 -7.38
C SER A 91 7.71 16.19 -6.82
N LYS A 92 6.82 16.16 -5.83
CA LYS A 92 6.24 17.37 -5.24
C LYS A 92 7.03 17.83 -4.02
N GLU A 93 6.82 19.07 -3.63
CA GLU A 93 7.59 19.72 -2.57
C GLU A 93 6.94 19.55 -1.19
N TYR A 94 6.59 18.33 -0.82
CA TYR A 94 6.14 18.05 0.54
C TYR A 94 7.35 17.64 1.40
N ASN A 95 7.36 18.06 2.65
CA ASN A 95 8.42 17.65 3.59
C ASN A 95 8.13 16.26 4.16
N ASN A 96 6.94 16.07 4.66
CA ASN A 96 6.52 14.80 5.26
C ASN A 96 5.13 14.43 4.78
N ILE A 97 5.01 13.26 4.23
CA ILE A 97 3.75 12.74 3.68
C ILE A 97 3.32 11.54 4.51
N LEU A 98 2.07 11.55 4.96
CA LEU A 98 1.47 10.35 5.52
C LEU A 98 0.66 9.64 4.43
N ILE A 99 0.89 8.35 4.27
CA ILE A 99 0.11 7.51 3.36
C ILE A 99 -0.66 6.50 4.19
N VAL A 100 -1.98 6.50 4.06
CA VAL A 100 -2.86 5.54 4.73
C VAL A 100 -3.39 4.57 3.68
N CYS A 101 -3.00 3.31 3.80
CA CYS A 101 -3.25 2.32 2.76
C CYS A 101 -3.44 0.92 3.34
N HIS A 102 -2.97 -0.10 2.66
CA HIS A 102 -3.23 -1.50 2.97
C HIS A 102 -1.94 -2.32 2.93
N ALA A 103 -1.96 -3.51 3.52
CA ALA A 103 -0.77 -4.37 3.63
C ALA A 103 -0.15 -4.70 2.27
N GLY A 104 -0.97 -5.01 1.27
CA GLY A 104 -0.45 -5.29 -0.08
C GLY A 104 0.22 -4.07 -0.70
N VAL A 105 -0.36 -2.89 -0.49
CA VAL A 105 0.23 -1.62 -0.95
C VAL A 105 1.59 -1.40 -0.29
N GLU A 106 1.71 -1.74 0.99
CA GLU A 106 2.97 -1.60 1.72
C GLU A 106 4.07 -2.51 1.16
N LYS A 107 3.72 -3.69 0.61
CA LYS A 107 4.70 -4.53 -0.10
C LYS A 107 5.32 -3.78 -1.28
N ALA A 108 4.49 -3.11 -2.06
CA ALA A 108 4.96 -2.35 -3.21
C ALA A 108 5.78 -1.13 -2.78
N ILE A 109 5.36 -0.44 -1.74
CA ILE A 109 6.09 0.72 -1.20
C ILE A 109 7.48 0.27 -0.71
N GLU A 110 7.54 -0.84 0.02
CA GLU A 110 8.81 -1.38 0.50
C GLU A 110 9.76 -1.65 -0.68
N CYS A 111 9.25 -2.28 -1.73
CA CYS A 111 10.04 -2.57 -2.92
C CYS A 111 10.49 -1.30 -3.65
N TYR A 112 9.65 -0.28 -3.66
CA TYR A 112 9.98 1.00 -4.32
C TYR A 112 11.20 1.66 -3.66
N PHE A 113 11.24 1.71 -2.34
CA PHE A 113 12.30 2.43 -1.63
C PHE A 113 13.53 1.57 -1.35
N ASN A 114 13.36 0.28 -1.12
CA ASN A 114 14.45 -0.60 -0.66
C ASN A 114 14.84 -1.68 -1.68
N GLY A 115 14.23 -1.68 -2.86
CA GLY A 115 14.50 -2.65 -3.91
C GLY A 115 13.53 -3.82 -3.89
N LEU A 116 13.32 -4.42 -5.06
CA LEU A 116 12.37 -5.52 -5.22
C LEU A 116 12.75 -6.69 -4.32
N MET A 117 11.81 -7.10 -3.48
CA MET A 117 11.98 -8.28 -2.63
C MET A 117 11.94 -9.55 -3.47
N SER A 118 12.69 -10.58 -3.03
CA SER A 118 12.59 -11.90 -3.63
C SER A 118 11.21 -12.52 -3.39
N ASP A 119 10.89 -13.57 -4.14
CA ASP A 119 9.62 -14.28 -3.96
C ASP A 119 9.47 -14.85 -2.54
N ASP A 120 10.59 -15.23 -1.91
CA ASP A 120 10.59 -15.78 -0.56
C ASP A 120 10.28 -14.70 0.50
N GLU A 121 10.54 -13.45 0.17
CA GLU A 121 10.37 -12.33 1.10
C GLU A 121 9.04 -11.59 0.92
N ILE A 122 8.58 -11.46 -0.32
CA ILE A 122 7.46 -10.58 -0.65
C ILE A 122 6.13 -11.09 -0.10
N GLY A 123 5.88 -12.40 -0.19
CA GLY A 123 4.66 -12.99 0.34
C GLY A 123 4.55 -12.80 1.85
N PRO A 124 5.58 -13.21 2.62
CA PRO A 124 5.55 -13.06 4.08
C PRO A 124 5.57 -11.63 4.60
N PHE A 125 5.95 -10.65 3.78
CA PHE A 125 5.97 -9.25 4.21
C PHE A 125 4.54 -8.76 4.44
N LEU A 126 4.12 -8.77 5.69
CA LEU A 126 2.78 -8.36 6.14
C LEU A 126 2.94 -7.52 7.40
N PRO A 127 3.04 -6.20 7.27
CA PRO A 127 3.12 -5.33 8.44
C PRO A 127 1.88 -5.50 9.33
N ASP A 128 2.07 -5.39 10.63
CA ASP A 128 0.97 -5.46 11.59
C ASP A 128 -0.02 -4.33 11.35
N ASN A 129 -1.29 -4.59 11.67
CA ASN A 129 -2.32 -3.55 11.61
C ASN A 129 -1.91 -2.37 12.49
N ALA A 130 -2.13 -1.16 11.98
CA ALA A 130 -1.79 0.09 12.65
C ALA A 130 -0.28 0.28 12.88
N SER A 131 0.58 -0.51 12.24
CA SER A 131 2.02 -0.27 12.26
C SER A 131 2.37 0.92 11.38
N VAL A 132 3.50 1.56 11.69
CA VAL A 132 3.99 2.71 10.95
C VAL A 132 5.36 2.37 10.39
N LEU A 133 5.47 2.42 9.06
CA LEU A 133 6.73 2.25 8.37
C LEU A 133 7.20 3.61 7.86
N LYS A 134 8.49 3.86 7.93
CA LYS A 134 9.08 5.12 7.48
C LYS A 134 10.03 4.87 6.33
N TYR A 135 9.94 5.73 5.33
CA TYR A 135 10.81 5.67 4.16
C TYR A 135 11.35 7.07 3.87
N SER A 136 12.53 7.15 3.33
CA SER A 136 13.14 8.40 2.89
C SER A 136 13.47 8.32 1.41
N LYS A 137 13.24 9.42 0.74
CA LYS A 137 13.51 9.58 -0.67
C LYS A 137 15.02 9.54 -0.95
#